data_82fd8f1db6126f7613ba4a91961b9f59
#
_entry.id   82fd8f1db6126f7613ba4a91961b9f59
#
_cell.length_a   1.000
_cell.length_b   1.000
_cell.length_c   1.000
_cell.angle_alpha   90.00
_cell.angle_beta   90.00
_cell.angle_gamma   90.00
#
_symmetry.space_group_name_H-M   'P 1'
#
loop_
_entity.id
_entity.type
_entity.pdbx_description
1 polymer ?
#
loop_
_entity_poly.entity_id
_entity_poly.type
_entity_poly.pdbx_seq_one_letter_code
_entity_poly.pdbx_strand_id
1 'polypeptide(L)'
;MLHRTFTFLVLGFLSTWAHGQTTVGTLLYQDSAETGYLLMAPAVSDDTWLIDNCGREVHRWTSDAPPALAVYLLDDGSLLRPARVSNTFDAGGTGGRVDRILWDGLTAWSFLYSSDTGHQHHDIQPLPNGNVLLLTWEKHSAAEAIALGRKPETLLDELWSEKIVEVRPTGPASAEYVWSWRLWDHLVQDQDPLKPNFGNPAAHPERVDINYLLNEGPSSWRDWTHANSVDYHAELDQILISVRNFHEVWILDHSTTRAEAAGSSGGSSGKGGDLLYRWGNPQAYGRGGAANQVLYQQHDAAWVPQGYPGQGNITVFNNGKGRPEGVFSTVEEFTPPLAGDGSYLLAPGAPYGPASTSWTFVADPPELLNAKNLSGAQRQPNGNTLICAGATGDAWEVTADGTLVWRYVCPVNAGGPVAQGSVPFNNQLFRLPRYLPTHPGLSGRILLPGETVQIEPFEPECDILGTGLIQPVAVQEDFIHPNPFLDLLWVNSPSGLNFRLRAMDATGRLVYDQLLPDSEEPLSTETWPVGLYIVLLFDTDQHLIGRRTLLKAER
;
A
#
# COMPACT_ATOMS: atom_id res chain seq x y z
N MET A 1 -21.94 48.01 -61.53
CA MET A 1 -20.83 47.07 -61.41
C MET A 1 -20.51 46.91 -59.92
N LEU A 2 -21.04 45.87 -59.28
CA LEU A 2 -20.78 45.56 -57.89
C LEU A 2 -19.70 44.46 -57.86
N HIS A 3 -18.55 44.78 -57.27
CA HIS A 3 -17.52 43.78 -56.97
C HIS A 3 -17.89 43.11 -55.64
N ARG A 4 -18.16 41.80 -55.66
CA ARG A 4 -18.27 40.97 -54.46
C ARG A 4 -16.89 40.35 -54.18
N THR A 5 -16.26 40.75 -53.11
CA THR A 5 -15.06 40.17 -52.56
C THR A 5 -15.46 38.92 -51.75
N PHE A 6 -15.02 37.73 -52.16
CA PHE A 6 -15.16 36.49 -51.40
C PHE A 6 -13.94 36.35 -50.49
N THR A 7 -14.16 36.44 -49.17
CA THR A 7 -13.14 36.12 -48.18
C THR A 7 -13.22 34.62 -47.85
N PHE A 8 -12.20 33.88 -48.23
CA PHE A 8 -12.03 32.49 -47.85
C PHE A 8 -11.50 32.45 -46.38
N LEU A 9 -12.32 31.94 -45.44
CA LEU A 9 -11.91 31.62 -44.10
C LEU A 9 -11.25 30.22 -44.12
N VAL A 10 -9.93 30.17 -44.02
CA VAL A 10 -9.20 28.89 -43.83
C VAL A 10 -9.30 28.54 -42.35
N LEU A 11 -10.20 27.62 -42.02
CA LEU A 11 -10.19 26.96 -40.69
C LEU A 11 -9.00 25.99 -40.65
N GLY A 12 -7.92 26.42 -40.02
CA GLY A 12 -6.84 25.54 -39.63
C GLY A 12 -7.32 24.59 -38.52
N PHE A 13 -7.48 23.32 -38.81
CA PHE A 13 -7.60 22.28 -37.81
C PHE A 13 -6.27 22.15 -37.07
N LEU A 14 -6.15 22.76 -35.92
CA LEU A 14 -5.11 22.41 -34.93
C LEU A 14 -5.47 21.04 -34.35
N SER A 15 -4.94 19.98 -34.98
CA SER A 15 -4.90 18.68 -34.33
C SER A 15 -3.90 18.76 -33.17
N THR A 16 -4.38 19.04 -31.97
CA THR A 16 -3.60 18.80 -30.77
C THR A 16 -3.41 17.29 -30.64
N TRP A 17 -2.24 16.81 -31.01
CA TRP A 17 -1.82 15.45 -30.68
C TRP A 17 -1.69 15.42 -29.16
N ALA A 18 -2.66 14.80 -28.51
CA ALA A 18 -2.52 14.44 -27.10
C ALA A 18 -1.35 13.45 -27.03
N HIS A 19 -0.21 13.87 -26.55
CA HIS A 19 0.86 12.96 -26.18
C HIS A 19 0.27 12.08 -25.09
N GLY A 20 0.29 10.77 -25.28
CA GLY A 20 -0.20 9.82 -24.31
C GLY A 20 0.56 10.04 -23.01
N GLN A 21 -0.13 10.52 -22.00
CA GLN A 21 0.43 10.64 -20.65
C GLN A 21 0.57 9.24 -20.08
N THR A 22 1.72 8.92 -19.47
CA THR A 22 1.89 7.67 -18.74
C THR A 22 0.85 7.59 -17.62
N THR A 23 -0.01 6.58 -17.67
CA THR A 23 -1.16 6.46 -16.77
C THR A 23 -1.08 5.24 -15.86
N VAL A 24 -0.33 4.20 -16.27
CA VAL A 24 -0.12 2.94 -15.56
C VAL A 24 1.34 2.50 -15.65
N GLY A 25 1.74 1.54 -14.82
CA GLY A 25 3.12 1.12 -14.71
C GLY A 25 3.96 2.12 -13.90
N THR A 26 5.26 2.19 -14.13
CA THR A 26 6.18 3.09 -13.44
C THR A 26 6.04 4.51 -14.00
N LEU A 27 5.62 5.45 -13.15
CA LEU A 27 5.42 6.86 -13.50
C LEU A 27 6.60 7.74 -13.08
N LEU A 28 7.34 7.30 -12.07
CA LEU A 28 8.52 7.99 -11.54
C LEU A 28 9.50 6.94 -11.00
N TYR A 29 10.79 7.09 -11.30
CA TYR A 29 11.86 6.32 -10.70
C TYR A 29 13.12 7.17 -10.60
N GLN A 30 13.61 7.39 -9.37
CA GLN A 30 14.85 8.10 -9.06
C GLN A 30 15.85 7.17 -8.37
N ASP A 31 17.13 7.46 -8.47
CA ASP A 31 18.21 6.65 -7.89
C ASP A 31 18.14 6.50 -6.36
N SER A 32 17.44 7.42 -5.67
CA SER A 32 17.21 7.37 -4.24
C SER A 32 16.09 6.42 -3.81
N ALA A 33 15.34 5.82 -4.75
CA ALA A 33 14.39 4.78 -4.44
C ALA A 33 15.11 3.49 -4.03
N GLU A 34 14.51 2.75 -3.08
CA GLU A 34 15.06 1.45 -2.63
C GLU A 34 15.04 0.44 -3.77
N THR A 35 16.09 -0.36 -3.85
CA THR A 35 16.20 -1.43 -4.84
C THR A 35 15.49 -2.69 -4.35
N GLY A 36 14.80 -3.39 -5.25
CA GLY A 36 14.14 -4.65 -4.89
C GLY A 36 13.11 -5.11 -5.88
N TYR A 37 12.31 -6.06 -5.43
CA TYR A 37 11.22 -6.65 -6.19
C TYR A 37 9.91 -6.46 -5.44
N LEU A 38 8.86 -6.05 -6.15
CA LEU A 38 7.55 -5.79 -5.57
C LEU A 38 6.63 -6.98 -5.86
N LEU A 39 5.93 -7.44 -4.83
CA LEU A 39 4.95 -8.52 -4.95
C LEU A 39 3.56 -7.91 -5.16
N MET A 40 3.07 -7.99 -6.40
CA MET A 40 1.84 -7.36 -6.84
C MET A 40 0.73 -8.41 -7.02
N ALA A 41 -0.33 -8.30 -6.22
CA ALA A 41 -1.52 -9.16 -6.30
C ALA A 41 -2.77 -8.30 -6.48
N PRO A 42 -3.17 -7.98 -7.72
CA PRO A 42 -4.38 -7.21 -7.96
C PRO A 42 -5.62 -7.95 -7.44
N ALA A 43 -6.50 -7.22 -6.76
CA ALA A 43 -7.65 -7.81 -6.04
C ALA A 43 -8.66 -8.54 -6.93
N VAL A 44 -8.57 -8.37 -8.24
CA VAL A 44 -9.48 -8.94 -9.24
C VAL A 44 -8.81 -9.94 -10.18
N SER A 45 -7.52 -10.25 -9.97
CA SER A 45 -6.73 -11.14 -10.83
C SER A 45 -6.40 -12.44 -10.13
N ASP A 46 -6.39 -13.54 -10.87
CA ASP A 46 -5.91 -14.83 -10.38
C ASP A 46 -4.37 -14.89 -10.35
N ASP A 47 -3.70 -13.98 -11.06
CA ASP A 47 -2.25 -13.87 -11.10
C ASP A 47 -1.69 -13.00 -9.96
N THR A 48 -0.52 -13.37 -9.48
CA THR A 48 0.33 -12.58 -8.59
C THR A 48 1.70 -12.44 -9.25
N TRP A 49 2.18 -11.23 -9.38
CA TRP A 49 3.45 -10.90 -10.04
C TRP A 49 4.53 -10.53 -9.04
N LEU A 50 5.75 -10.96 -9.31
CA LEU A 50 6.96 -10.35 -8.78
C LEU A 50 7.51 -9.45 -9.87
N ILE A 51 7.56 -8.16 -9.63
CA ILE A 51 8.02 -7.15 -10.59
C ILE A 51 9.25 -6.41 -10.07
N ASP A 52 10.07 -5.89 -10.97
CA ASP A 52 11.13 -4.95 -10.59
C ASP A 52 10.61 -3.52 -10.42
N ASN A 53 11.48 -2.57 -10.06
CA ASN A 53 11.08 -1.17 -9.88
C ASN A 53 10.60 -0.50 -11.18
N CYS A 54 10.88 -1.10 -12.33
CA CYS A 54 10.41 -0.64 -13.63
C CYS A 54 9.05 -1.24 -14.05
N GLY A 55 8.46 -2.07 -13.20
CA GLY A 55 7.20 -2.75 -13.49
C GLY A 55 7.34 -3.92 -14.46
N ARG A 56 8.57 -4.43 -14.67
CA ARG A 56 8.82 -5.59 -15.53
C ARG A 56 8.59 -6.88 -14.75
N GLU A 57 7.92 -7.85 -15.39
CA GLU A 57 7.68 -9.16 -14.81
C GLU A 57 9.01 -9.91 -14.60
N VAL A 58 9.27 -10.31 -13.36
CA VAL A 58 10.40 -11.16 -13.00
C VAL A 58 9.92 -12.60 -12.76
N HIS A 59 8.73 -12.72 -12.18
CA HIS A 59 8.07 -14.01 -11.98
C HIS A 59 6.56 -13.82 -11.84
N ARG A 60 5.78 -14.88 -12.12
CA ARG A 60 4.33 -14.89 -11.98
C ARG A 60 3.82 -16.23 -11.47
N TRP A 61 2.92 -16.15 -10.49
CA TRP A 61 2.14 -17.30 -10.03
C TRP A 61 0.68 -17.10 -10.46
N THR A 62 0.08 -18.16 -10.99
CA THR A 62 -1.35 -18.21 -11.34
C THR A 62 -2.08 -19.11 -10.36
N SER A 63 -3.20 -18.66 -9.83
CA SER A 63 -4.10 -19.38 -8.94
C SER A 63 -5.44 -19.65 -9.64
N ASP A 64 -6.32 -20.38 -8.98
CA ASP A 64 -7.68 -20.69 -9.46
C ASP A 64 -8.76 -19.71 -8.94
N ALA A 65 -8.34 -18.71 -8.16
CA ALA A 65 -9.24 -17.70 -7.60
C ALA A 65 -8.49 -16.40 -7.30
N PRO A 66 -9.17 -15.22 -7.30
CA PRO A 66 -8.57 -13.96 -6.88
C PRO A 66 -8.05 -13.98 -5.45
N PRO A 67 -7.05 -13.15 -5.10
CA PRO A 67 -6.52 -13.09 -3.76
C PRO A 67 -7.57 -12.61 -2.75
N ALA A 68 -7.51 -13.16 -1.56
CA ALA A 68 -8.22 -12.63 -0.40
C ALA A 68 -7.34 -11.61 0.33
N LEU A 69 -6.76 -10.73 -0.45
CA LEU A 69 -6.04 -9.51 -0.21
C LEU A 69 -4.53 -9.70 0.05
N ALA A 70 -4.07 -10.12 1.23
CA ALA A 70 -2.65 -10.20 1.56
C ALA A 70 -1.91 -11.31 0.79
N VAL A 71 -0.62 -11.08 0.49
CA VAL A 71 0.28 -12.07 -0.13
C VAL A 71 1.69 -11.92 0.43
N TYR A 72 2.42 -13.04 0.52
CA TYR A 72 3.78 -13.07 1.08
C TYR A 72 4.70 -13.96 0.24
N LEU A 73 5.90 -13.47 -0.03
CA LEU A 73 7.00 -14.28 -0.53
C LEU A 73 7.72 -14.90 0.66
N LEU A 74 7.75 -16.24 0.75
CA LEU A 74 8.40 -16.95 1.84
C LEU A 74 9.92 -17.13 1.57
N ASP A 75 10.68 -17.46 2.60
CA ASP A 75 12.14 -17.65 2.54
C ASP A 75 12.59 -18.76 1.60
N ASP A 76 11.74 -19.70 1.27
CA ASP A 76 12.01 -20.74 0.27
C ASP A 76 11.60 -20.33 -1.16
N GLY A 77 11.08 -19.12 -1.32
CA GLY A 77 10.61 -18.56 -2.57
C GLY A 77 9.20 -19.01 -2.98
N SER A 78 8.47 -19.71 -2.12
CA SER A 78 7.06 -19.97 -2.37
C SER A 78 6.21 -18.73 -2.06
N LEU A 79 5.09 -18.60 -2.76
CA LEU A 79 4.06 -17.63 -2.49
C LEU A 79 3.09 -18.17 -1.46
N LEU A 80 2.86 -17.46 -0.35
CA LEU A 80 1.76 -17.72 0.57
C LEU A 80 0.64 -16.72 0.28
N ARG A 81 -0.57 -17.21 -0.03
CA ARG A 81 -1.64 -16.40 -0.59
C ARG A 81 -3.00 -16.89 -0.12
N PRO A 82 -3.80 -16.08 0.60
CA PRO A 82 -5.19 -16.39 0.79
C PRO A 82 -5.98 -16.20 -0.52
N ALA A 83 -7.01 -17.02 -0.69
CA ALA A 83 -7.88 -17.04 -1.85
C ALA A 83 -9.34 -16.92 -1.43
N ARG A 84 -10.15 -16.26 -2.28
CA ARG A 84 -11.57 -16.07 -2.00
C ARG A 84 -12.35 -17.35 -2.23
N VAL A 85 -13.20 -17.67 -1.27
CA VAL A 85 -14.21 -18.72 -1.40
C VAL A 85 -15.59 -18.18 -1.02
N SER A 86 -16.64 -18.69 -1.66
CA SER A 86 -17.99 -18.28 -1.37
C SER A 86 -18.39 -18.66 0.05
N ASN A 87 -18.98 -17.72 0.81
CA ASN A 87 -19.47 -17.93 2.16
C ASN A 87 -20.61 -16.96 2.47
N THR A 88 -21.24 -17.12 3.65
CA THR A 88 -22.31 -16.24 4.16
C THR A 88 -21.78 -14.96 4.81
N PHE A 89 -20.48 -14.87 5.06
CA PHE A 89 -19.83 -13.63 5.47
C PHE A 89 -19.66 -12.72 4.25
N ASP A 90 -20.47 -11.66 4.17
CA ASP A 90 -20.63 -10.80 3.00
C ASP A 90 -19.94 -9.43 3.13
N ALA A 91 -19.03 -9.27 4.11
CA ALA A 91 -18.26 -8.05 4.30
C ALA A 91 -17.02 -7.97 3.39
N GLY A 92 -16.42 -6.78 3.31
CA GLY A 92 -15.14 -6.58 2.62
C GLY A 92 -14.02 -7.43 3.21
N GLY A 93 -13.06 -7.85 2.38
CA GLY A 93 -11.91 -8.63 2.83
C GLY A 93 -12.13 -10.14 2.90
N THR A 94 -13.29 -10.65 2.47
CA THR A 94 -13.62 -12.09 2.44
C THR A 94 -12.52 -12.92 1.78
N GLY A 95 -12.12 -14.02 2.45
CA GLY A 95 -11.10 -14.96 2.03
C GLY A 95 -11.57 -16.40 2.11
N GLY A 96 -11.04 -17.14 3.08
CA GLY A 96 -11.48 -18.49 3.46
C GLY A 96 -10.56 -19.63 3.11
N ARG A 97 -9.66 -19.50 2.13
CA ARG A 97 -8.65 -20.51 1.79
C ARG A 97 -7.26 -19.87 1.81
N VAL A 98 -6.25 -20.60 2.25
CA VAL A 98 -4.84 -20.17 2.21
C VAL A 98 -4.05 -21.19 1.40
N ASP A 99 -3.37 -20.72 0.36
CA ASP A 99 -2.56 -21.52 -0.54
C ASP A 99 -1.08 -21.18 -0.39
N ARG A 100 -0.22 -22.21 -0.38
CA ARG A 100 1.22 -22.08 -0.57
C ARG A 100 1.57 -22.61 -1.94
N ILE A 101 2.01 -21.73 -2.83
CA ILE A 101 2.32 -22.05 -4.23
C ILE A 101 3.83 -21.97 -4.40
N LEU A 102 4.46 -23.04 -4.85
CA LEU A 102 5.89 -23.10 -5.11
C LEU A 102 6.29 -22.20 -6.28
N TRP A 103 7.58 -21.97 -6.44
CA TRP A 103 8.10 -21.15 -7.54
C TRP A 103 7.73 -21.69 -8.92
N ASP A 104 7.61 -23.01 -9.08
CA ASP A 104 7.19 -23.66 -10.33
C ASP A 104 5.68 -23.65 -10.57
N GLY A 105 4.90 -23.00 -9.72
CA GLY A 105 3.46 -22.87 -9.81
C GLY A 105 2.67 -24.04 -9.18
N LEU A 106 3.34 -25.05 -8.63
CA LEU A 106 2.64 -26.16 -7.97
C LEU A 106 2.14 -25.76 -6.59
N THR A 107 0.90 -26.06 -6.27
CA THR A 107 0.32 -25.85 -4.93
C THR A 107 0.84 -26.93 -3.97
N ALA A 108 1.71 -26.53 -3.05
CA ALA A 108 2.26 -27.42 -2.03
C ALA A 108 1.32 -27.62 -0.84
N TRP A 109 0.51 -26.62 -0.52
CA TRP A 109 -0.45 -26.65 0.58
C TRP A 109 -1.65 -25.76 0.24
N SER A 110 -2.86 -26.25 0.58
CA SER A 110 -4.10 -25.51 0.41
C SER A 110 -5.03 -25.82 1.58
N PHE A 111 -5.31 -24.84 2.42
CA PHE A 111 -6.07 -25.02 3.65
C PHE A 111 -7.33 -24.17 3.66
N LEU A 112 -8.49 -24.83 3.84
CA LEU A 112 -9.78 -24.15 3.92
C LEU A 112 -10.11 -23.80 5.38
N TYR A 113 -10.26 -22.50 5.67
CA TYR A 113 -10.84 -21.99 6.91
C TYR A 113 -12.12 -21.21 6.59
N SER A 114 -13.18 -21.93 6.33
CA SER A 114 -14.48 -21.37 5.94
C SER A 114 -15.60 -22.31 6.39
N SER A 115 -16.51 -21.78 7.20
CA SER A 115 -17.71 -22.45 7.70
C SER A 115 -18.83 -21.44 7.92
N ASP A 116 -19.99 -21.88 8.36
CA ASP A 116 -21.12 -20.98 8.69
C ASP A 116 -20.87 -20.13 9.94
N THR A 117 -19.88 -20.50 10.77
CA THR A 117 -19.57 -19.85 12.05
C THR A 117 -18.20 -19.19 12.11
N GLY A 118 -17.34 -19.40 11.12
CA GLY A 118 -16.01 -18.82 11.08
C GLY A 118 -15.44 -18.77 9.67
N HIS A 119 -14.78 -17.67 9.32
CA HIS A 119 -14.25 -17.46 7.98
C HIS A 119 -12.98 -16.60 8.02
N GLN A 120 -11.91 -17.02 7.29
CA GLN A 120 -10.70 -16.23 7.15
C GLN A 120 -10.99 -14.98 6.31
N HIS A 121 -10.41 -13.84 6.71
CA HIS A 121 -10.56 -12.58 5.99
C HIS A 121 -9.29 -11.73 6.03
N HIS A 122 -9.19 -10.75 5.13
CA HIS A 122 -8.18 -9.71 4.97
C HIS A 122 -6.74 -10.21 4.95
N ASP A 123 -6.24 -10.74 6.08
CA ASP A 123 -4.81 -10.95 6.27
C ASP A 123 -4.46 -12.30 6.87
N ILE A 124 -3.23 -12.70 6.65
CA ILE A 124 -2.56 -13.84 7.26
C ILE A 124 -1.13 -13.41 7.60
N GLN A 125 -0.47 -14.09 8.53
CA GLN A 125 0.94 -13.79 8.84
C GLN A 125 1.74 -15.09 8.90
N PRO A 126 2.74 -15.30 8.03
CA PRO A 126 3.67 -16.40 8.16
C PRO A 126 4.55 -16.21 9.38
N LEU A 127 4.76 -17.27 10.15
CA LEU A 127 5.60 -17.29 11.34
C LEU A 127 6.96 -17.94 11.05
N PRO A 128 8.03 -17.57 11.78
CA PRO A 128 9.37 -18.14 11.59
C PRO A 128 9.45 -19.67 11.77
N ASN A 129 8.51 -20.25 12.52
CA ASN A 129 8.40 -21.71 12.75
C ASN A 129 7.69 -22.47 11.61
N GLY A 130 7.27 -21.76 10.55
CA GLY A 130 6.54 -22.32 9.41
C GLY A 130 5.02 -22.44 9.62
N ASN A 131 4.50 -22.00 10.77
CA ASN A 131 3.07 -21.86 11.01
C ASN A 131 2.52 -20.59 10.35
N VAL A 132 1.21 -20.46 10.32
CA VAL A 132 0.53 -19.28 9.75
C VAL A 132 -0.53 -18.79 10.73
N LEU A 133 -0.50 -17.48 11.04
CA LEU A 133 -1.62 -16.83 11.71
C LEU A 133 -2.68 -16.47 10.67
N LEU A 134 -3.93 -16.74 11.01
CA LEU A 134 -5.10 -16.40 10.20
C LEU A 134 -5.93 -15.38 10.98
N LEU A 135 -6.21 -14.25 10.37
CA LEU A 135 -7.22 -13.31 10.84
C LEU A 135 -8.59 -13.83 10.40
N THR A 136 -9.51 -14.04 11.35
CA THR A 136 -10.79 -14.73 11.09
C THR A 136 -11.95 -14.07 11.80
N TRP A 137 -13.12 -14.04 11.15
CA TRP A 137 -14.37 -13.77 11.83
C TRP A 137 -14.88 -14.99 12.59
N GLU A 138 -15.50 -14.72 13.73
CA GLU A 138 -16.29 -15.68 14.48
C GLU A 138 -17.72 -15.12 14.66
N LYS A 139 -18.72 -15.92 14.27
CA LYS A 139 -20.14 -15.54 14.26
C LYS A 139 -20.79 -15.85 15.60
N HIS A 140 -21.53 -14.87 16.12
CA HIS A 140 -22.35 -14.98 17.32
C HIS A 140 -23.78 -14.57 17.02
N SER A 141 -24.75 -15.28 17.58
CA SER A 141 -26.16 -14.90 17.52
C SER A 141 -26.44 -13.62 18.32
N ALA A 142 -27.50 -12.92 17.98
CA ALA A 142 -27.95 -11.77 18.77
C ALA A 142 -28.20 -12.13 20.23
N ALA A 143 -28.71 -13.34 20.52
CA ALA A 143 -28.93 -13.80 21.89
C ALA A 143 -27.64 -13.95 22.72
N GLU A 144 -26.57 -14.48 22.11
CA GLU A 144 -25.24 -14.57 22.71
C GLU A 144 -24.65 -13.19 22.99
N ALA A 145 -24.76 -12.26 22.04
CA ALA A 145 -24.28 -10.90 22.22
C ALA A 145 -25.03 -10.15 23.32
N ILE A 146 -26.34 -10.27 23.40
CA ILE A 146 -27.17 -9.71 24.48
C ILE A 146 -26.81 -10.36 25.82
N ALA A 147 -26.54 -11.66 25.85
CA ALA A 147 -26.10 -12.35 27.07
C ALA A 147 -24.81 -11.79 27.65
N LEU A 148 -23.93 -11.20 26.80
CA LEU A 148 -22.71 -10.48 27.18
C LEU A 148 -22.89 -8.95 27.28
N GLY A 149 -24.13 -8.45 27.26
CA GLY A 149 -24.44 -7.05 27.55
C GLY A 149 -24.37 -6.12 26.32
N ARG A 150 -24.40 -6.67 25.07
CA ARG A 150 -24.63 -5.86 23.88
C ARG A 150 -26.03 -5.26 23.90
N LYS A 151 -26.18 -3.99 23.59
CA LYS A 151 -27.45 -3.28 23.49
C LYS A 151 -28.28 -3.84 22.33
N PRO A 152 -29.52 -4.33 22.59
CA PRO A 152 -30.35 -4.95 21.55
C PRO A 152 -30.63 -4.04 20.35
N GLU A 153 -30.80 -2.73 20.56
CA GLU A 153 -31.04 -1.74 19.53
C GLU A 153 -29.86 -1.51 18.57
N THR A 154 -28.68 -2.06 18.91
CA THR A 154 -27.47 -1.97 18.08
C THR A 154 -27.10 -3.30 17.43
N LEU A 155 -28.03 -4.26 17.45
CA LEU A 155 -27.89 -5.57 16.82
C LEU A 155 -28.82 -5.69 15.62
N LEU A 156 -28.38 -6.47 14.63
CA LEU A 156 -29.22 -7.07 13.60
C LEU A 156 -29.63 -8.48 14.08
N ASP A 157 -29.28 -9.49 13.32
CA ASP A 157 -29.54 -10.92 13.58
C ASP A 157 -28.33 -11.64 14.21
N GLU A 158 -27.13 -11.13 13.96
CA GLU A 158 -25.85 -11.70 14.37
C GLU A 158 -24.78 -10.62 14.58
N LEU A 159 -23.68 -11.00 15.25
CA LEU A 159 -22.49 -10.19 15.46
C LEU A 159 -21.26 -11.02 15.08
N TRP A 160 -20.34 -10.45 14.31
CA TRP A 160 -19.07 -11.07 13.98
C TRP A 160 -17.96 -10.40 14.78
N SER A 161 -17.22 -11.21 15.53
CA SER A 161 -16.06 -10.79 16.30
C SER A 161 -14.78 -11.33 15.69
N GLU A 162 -13.65 -10.73 16.06
CA GLU A 162 -12.34 -11.19 15.61
C GLU A 162 -11.89 -12.43 16.37
N LYS A 163 -11.24 -13.31 15.64
CA LYS A 163 -10.50 -14.43 16.15
C LYS A 163 -9.21 -14.60 15.38
N ILE A 164 -8.10 -14.78 16.07
CA ILE A 164 -6.81 -15.11 15.46
C ILE A 164 -6.54 -16.57 15.70
N VAL A 165 -6.16 -17.29 14.66
CA VAL A 165 -5.89 -18.72 14.74
C VAL A 165 -4.50 -18.99 14.16
N GLU A 166 -3.64 -19.67 14.94
CA GLU A 166 -2.39 -20.21 14.43
C GLU A 166 -2.61 -21.66 13.95
N VAL A 167 -2.22 -21.90 12.72
CA VAL A 167 -2.27 -23.22 12.09
C VAL A 167 -0.89 -23.70 11.68
N ARG A 168 -0.63 -24.99 11.94
CA ARG A 168 0.58 -25.70 11.48
C ARG A 168 0.20 -26.59 10.31
N PRO A 169 0.75 -26.38 9.09
CA PRO A 169 0.56 -27.29 7.98
C PRO A 169 1.01 -28.72 8.33
N THR A 170 0.17 -29.73 8.07
CA THR A 170 0.45 -31.14 8.41
C THR A 170 0.36 -32.08 7.21
N GLY A 171 -0.08 -31.55 6.05
CA GLY A 171 -0.21 -32.28 4.80
C GLY A 171 -0.74 -31.35 3.70
N PRO A 172 -0.91 -31.81 2.47
CA PRO A 172 -1.23 -30.94 1.32
C PRO A 172 -2.51 -30.12 1.47
N ALA A 173 -3.48 -30.59 2.28
CA ALA A 173 -4.76 -29.91 2.51
C ALA A 173 -5.19 -29.91 3.99
N SER A 174 -4.25 -30.13 4.91
CA SER A 174 -4.54 -30.25 6.33
C SER A 174 -3.66 -29.34 7.18
N ALA A 175 -4.17 -28.93 8.33
CA ALA A 175 -3.43 -28.19 9.32
C ALA A 175 -3.90 -28.58 10.74
N GLU A 176 -3.02 -28.43 11.71
CA GLU A 176 -3.32 -28.51 13.12
C GLU A 176 -3.52 -27.11 13.69
N TYR A 177 -4.55 -26.93 14.51
CA TYR A 177 -4.79 -25.68 15.25
C TYR A 177 -3.87 -25.66 16.48
N VAL A 178 -2.84 -24.79 16.48
CA VAL A 178 -1.81 -24.75 17.53
C VAL A 178 -2.18 -23.78 18.61
N TRP A 179 -2.66 -22.59 18.24
CA TRP A 179 -3.03 -21.51 19.14
C TRP A 179 -4.24 -20.75 18.61
N SER A 180 -4.95 -20.05 19.49
CA SER A 180 -5.99 -19.10 19.10
C SER A 180 -6.29 -18.09 20.18
N TRP A 181 -6.62 -16.89 19.78
CA TRP A 181 -7.17 -15.82 20.58
C TRP A 181 -8.55 -15.43 20.05
N ARG A 182 -9.48 -15.11 20.95
CA ARG A 182 -10.85 -14.70 20.60
C ARG A 182 -11.18 -13.40 21.31
N LEU A 183 -11.53 -12.37 20.55
CA LEU A 183 -12.03 -11.11 21.12
C LEU A 183 -13.20 -11.35 22.09
N TRP A 184 -14.01 -12.36 21.81
CA TRP A 184 -15.19 -12.71 22.61
C TRP A 184 -14.91 -13.02 24.07
N ASP A 185 -13.70 -13.40 24.39
CA ASP A 185 -13.28 -13.76 25.77
C ASP A 185 -12.79 -12.53 26.58
N HIS A 186 -12.61 -11.35 25.91
CA HIS A 186 -11.98 -10.15 26.49
C HIS A 186 -12.89 -8.91 26.44
N LEU A 187 -14.18 -9.10 26.69
CA LEU A 187 -15.19 -8.05 26.62
C LEU A 187 -15.45 -7.39 27.99
N VAL A 188 -15.83 -6.11 27.93
CA VAL A 188 -16.34 -5.31 29.07
C VAL A 188 -17.59 -4.55 28.62
N GLN A 189 -18.48 -4.25 29.58
CA GLN A 189 -19.65 -3.38 29.36
C GLN A 189 -20.11 -2.75 30.68
N ASP A 190 -20.70 -1.57 30.62
CA ASP A 190 -21.21 -0.80 31.75
C ASP A 190 -22.74 -0.69 31.80
N GLN A 191 -23.46 -1.51 31.02
CA GLN A 191 -24.90 -1.40 30.82
C GLN A 191 -25.72 -2.27 31.79
N ASP A 192 -25.26 -3.50 32.02
CA ASP A 192 -26.00 -4.46 32.84
C ASP A 192 -25.10 -5.06 33.95
N PRO A 193 -25.32 -4.66 35.22
CA PRO A 193 -24.50 -5.14 36.36
C PRO A 193 -24.71 -6.63 36.69
N LEU A 194 -25.70 -7.29 36.10
CA LEU A 194 -25.94 -8.71 36.29
C LEU A 194 -25.14 -9.62 35.36
N LYS A 195 -24.42 -9.02 34.38
CA LYS A 195 -23.60 -9.77 33.44
C LYS A 195 -22.17 -9.96 33.96
N PRO A 196 -21.51 -11.09 33.61
CA PRO A 196 -20.20 -11.44 34.17
C PRO A 196 -19.06 -10.48 33.76
N ASN A 197 -19.21 -9.76 32.63
CA ASN A 197 -18.24 -8.80 32.10
C ASN A 197 -18.60 -7.35 32.45
N PHE A 198 -19.44 -7.12 33.47
CA PHE A 198 -19.80 -5.79 33.93
C PHE A 198 -18.57 -5.06 34.50
N GLY A 199 -18.31 -3.87 34.01
CA GLY A 199 -17.23 -3.01 34.45
C GLY A 199 -17.21 -1.69 33.65
N ASN A 200 -16.54 -0.69 34.19
CA ASN A 200 -16.35 0.57 33.48
C ASN A 200 -15.25 0.39 32.42
N PRO A 201 -15.50 0.57 31.11
CA PRO A 201 -14.47 0.46 30.08
C PRO A 201 -13.22 1.32 30.34
N ALA A 202 -13.38 2.52 30.94
CA ALA A 202 -12.25 3.37 31.29
C ALA A 202 -11.38 2.80 32.43
N ALA A 203 -11.91 1.93 33.25
CA ALA A 203 -11.16 1.21 34.30
C ALA A 203 -10.47 -0.06 33.74
N HIS A 204 -10.93 -0.55 32.60
CA HIS A 204 -10.49 -1.80 31.96
C HIS A 204 -10.02 -1.56 30.51
N PRO A 205 -8.97 -0.73 30.28
CA PRO A 205 -8.46 -0.44 28.95
C PRO A 205 -7.86 -1.67 28.25
N GLU A 206 -7.56 -2.72 29.01
CA GLU A 206 -7.10 -4.03 28.52
C GLU A 206 -8.21 -4.87 27.90
N ARG A 207 -9.48 -4.43 27.99
CA ARG A 207 -10.66 -5.11 27.46
C ARG A 207 -11.40 -4.25 26.45
N VAL A 208 -12.29 -4.89 25.69
CA VAL A 208 -13.01 -4.25 24.60
C VAL A 208 -14.46 -4.01 25.00
N ASP A 209 -14.92 -2.76 24.92
CA ASP A 209 -16.32 -2.41 25.16
C ASP A 209 -17.20 -2.98 24.06
N ILE A 210 -18.04 -3.98 24.41
CA ILE A 210 -18.95 -4.63 23.48
C ILE A 210 -19.98 -3.64 22.89
N ASN A 211 -20.19 -2.49 23.50
CA ASN A 211 -21.13 -1.46 23.06
C ASN A 211 -20.50 -0.31 22.28
N TYR A 212 -19.18 -0.30 22.10
CA TYR A 212 -18.55 0.68 21.23
C TYR A 212 -18.92 0.40 19.78
N LEU A 213 -19.34 1.45 19.07
CA LEU A 213 -19.80 1.39 17.69
C LEU A 213 -19.23 2.52 16.86
N LEU A 214 -18.83 2.20 15.65
CA LEU A 214 -18.62 3.19 14.61
C LEU A 214 -19.97 3.78 14.18
N ASN A 215 -20.05 5.12 14.07
CA ASN A 215 -21.26 5.85 13.67
C ASN A 215 -21.53 5.80 12.15
N GLU A 216 -21.38 4.62 11.52
CA GLU A 216 -21.59 4.43 10.07
C GLU A 216 -22.92 3.73 9.73
N GLY A 217 -23.73 3.42 10.72
CA GLY A 217 -25.05 2.79 10.54
C GLY A 217 -25.03 1.26 10.56
N PRO A 218 -26.19 0.62 10.26
CA PRO A 218 -26.43 -0.80 10.55
C PRO A 218 -25.50 -1.80 9.87
N SER A 219 -24.93 -1.49 8.70
CA SER A 219 -24.03 -2.41 7.99
C SER A 219 -22.75 -2.73 8.73
N SER A 220 -22.27 -1.81 9.60
CA SER A 220 -21.09 -2.04 10.46
C SER A 220 -21.43 -2.76 11.76
N TRP A 221 -22.69 -3.03 12.04
CA TRP A 221 -23.08 -3.64 13.31
C TRP A 221 -22.89 -5.16 13.33
N ARG A 222 -22.98 -5.81 12.15
CA ARG A 222 -22.73 -7.24 12.04
C ARG A 222 -21.21 -7.49 12.00
N ASP A 223 -20.49 -6.85 11.10
CA ASP A 223 -19.03 -6.83 11.03
C ASP A 223 -18.46 -5.74 11.96
N TRP A 224 -18.54 -6.02 13.26
CA TRP A 224 -18.41 -5.03 14.32
C TRP A 224 -17.03 -4.39 14.42
N THR A 225 -15.99 -5.19 14.40
CA THR A 225 -14.60 -4.72 14.62
C THR A 225 -13.85 -4.46 13.32
N HIS A 226 -14.07 -5.30 12.31
CA HIS A 226 -13.45 -5.23 11.00
C HIS A 226 -11.94 -5.06 11.07
N ALA A 227 -11.24 -5.99 11.76
CA ALA A 227 -9.79 -6.02 11.72
C ALA A 227 -9.30 -6.31 10.29
N ASN A 228 -8.21 -5.67 9.87
CA ASN A 228 -7.77 -5.72 8.48
C ASN A 228 -6.28 -5.96 8.27
N SER A 229 -5.50 -6.08 9.33
CA SER A 229 -4.11 -6.54 9.25
C SER A 229 -3.72 -7.28 10.52
N VAL A 230 -2.80 -8.22 10.36
CA VAL A 230 -2.10 -8.93 11.44
C VAL A 230 -0.61 -8.95 11.14
N ASP A 231 0.21 -8.58 12.13
CA ASP A 231 1.66 -8.63 12.07
C ASP A 231 2.22 -9.29 13.33
N TYR A 232 3.43 -9.81 13.28
CA TYR A 232 4.06 -10.59 14.34
C TYR A 232 5.46 -10.12 14.66
N HIS A 233 5.71 -9.83 15.94
CA HIS A 233 7.04 -9.47 16.45
C HIS A 233 7.70 -10.67 17.12
N ALA A 234 8.69 -11.27 16.44
CA ALA A 234 9.29 -12.53 16.88
C ALA A 234 10.05 -12.45 18.21
N GLU A 235 10.75 -11.33 18.51
CA GLU A 235 11.52 -11.18 19.76
C GLU A 235 10.61 -10.95 20.98
N LEU A 236 9.49 -10.26 20.79
CA LEU A 236 8.51 -9.98 21.86
C LEU A 236 7.46 -11.09 21.97
N ASP A 237 7.36 -11.97 20.99
CA ASP A 237 6.28 -12.96 20.82
C ASP A 237 4.90 -12.31 20.96
N GLN A 238 4.69 -11.24 20.18
CA GLN A 238 3.48 -10.42 20.22
C GLN A 238 2.85 -10.30 18.85
N ILE A 239 1.53 -10.17 18.82
CA ILE A 239 0.72 -9.95 17.61
C ILE A 239 0.19 -8.52 17.63
N LEU A 240 0.34 -7.82 16.51
CA LEU A 240 -0.25 -6.51 16.23
C LEU A 240 -1.42 -6.68 15.28
N ILE A 241 -2.57 -6.06 15.55
CA ILE A 241 -3.72 -6.02 14.65
C ILE A 241 -4.21 -4.59 14.44
N SER A 242 -4.64 -4.29 13.22
CA SER A 242 -5.33 -3.04 12.89
C SER A 242 -6.84 -3.26 12.91
N VAL A 243 -7.54 -2.57 13.81
CA VAL A 243 -8.98 -2.74 14.06
C VAL A 243 -9.72 -1.51 13.53
N ARG A 244 -10.16 -1.60 12.28
CA ARG A 244 -10.66 -0.48 11.47
C ARG A 244 -11.83 0.26 12.11
N ASN A 245 -12.85 -0.46 12.58
CA ASN A 245 -14.07 0.14 13.08
C ASN A 245 -13.92 0.69 14.52
N PHE A 246 -12.81 0.40 15.19
CA PHE A 246 -12.41 1.03 16.45
C PHE A 246 -11.48 2.21 16.24
N HIS A 247 -10.95 2.38 15.04
CA HIS A 247 -9.90 3.37 14.74
C HIS A 247 -8.66 3.16 15.60
N GLU A 248 -8.31 1.90 15.85
CA GLU A 248 -7.22 1.52 16.74
C GLU A 248 -6.33 0.44 16.15
N VAL A 249 -5.12 0.38 16.68
CA VAL A 249 -4.26 -0.80 16.61
C VAL A 249 -4.20 -1.43 17.99
N TRP A 250 -4.15 -2.77 18.07
CA TRP A 250 -4.06 -3.53 19.31
C TRP A 250 -2.86 -4.45 19.31
N ILE A 251 -2.22 -4.66 20.47
CA ILE A 251 -1.14 -5.63 20.67
C ILE A 251 -1.60 -6.69 21.66
N LEU A 252 -1.33 -7.96 21.34
CA LEU A 252 -1.69 -9.17 22.06
C LEU A 252 -0.45 -9.96 22.44
N ASP A 253 -0.52 -10.73 23.54
CA ASP A 253 0.52 -11.68 23.97
C ASP A 253 0.31 -13.03 23.26
N HIS A 254 1.23 -13.38 22.35
CA HIS A 254 1.21 -14.67 21.66
C HIS A 254 1.92 -15.78 22.46
N SER A 255 2.73 -15.44 23.46
CA SER A 255 3.47 -16.41 24.29
C SER A 255 2.56 -17.26 25.21
N THR A 256 1.26 -17.02 25.15
CA THR A 256 0.23 -17.72 25.94
C THR A 256 -0.05 -19.12 25.39
N THR A 257 -0.46 -20.03 26.28
CA THR A 257 -1.20 -21.22 25.86
C THR A 257 -2.62 -20.85 25.42
N ARG A 258 -3.32 -21.72 24.70
CA ARG A 258 -4.73 -21.48 24.30
C ARG A 258 -5.66 -21.20 25.50
N ALA A 259 -5.40 -21.84 26.65
CA ALA A 259 -6.20 -21.61 27.87
C ALA A 259 -5.91 -20.25 28.51
N GLU A 260 -4.65 -19.81 28.49
CA GLU A 260 -4.24 -18.49 28.97
C GLU A 260 -4.74 -17.39 28.04
N ALA A 261 -4.69 -17.62 26.71
CA ALA A 261 -5.21 -16.69 25.71
C ALA A 261 -6.73 -16.44 25.82
N ALA A 262 -7.48 -17.35 26.43
CA ALA A 262 -8.91 -17.18 26.74
C ALA A 262 -9.17 -16.53 28.11
N GLY A 263 -8.12 -16.21 28.87
CA GLY A 263 -8.20 -15.65 30.21
C GLY A 263 -7.43 -14.35 30.34
N SER A 264 -7.37 -13.84 31.59
CA SER A 264 -6.72 -12.56 31.92
C SER A 264 -5.42 -12.76 32.73
N SER A 265 -4.78 -13.93 32.60
CA SER A 265 -3.53 -14.25 33.29
C SER A 265 -2.75 -15.31 32.55
N GLY A 266 -1.43 -15.31 32.67
CA GLY A 266 -0.51 -16.19 31.93
C GLY A 266 0.19 -15.48 30.78
N GLY A 267 0.98 -16.23 30.03
CA GLY A 267 1.90 -15.67 29.04
C GLY A 267 3.08 -14.92 29.69
N SER A 268 3.98 -14.41 28.88
CA SER A 268 5.16 -13.63 29.33
C SER A 268 4.78 -12.29 29.95
N SER A 269 3.67 -11.71 29.53
CA SER A 269 3.12 -10.45 30.08
C SER A 269 2.36 -10.64 31.40
N GLY A 270 1.96 -11.87 31.74
CA GLY A 270 1.10 -12.17 32.89
C GLY A 270 -0.37 -11.75 32.71
N LYS A 271 -0.78 -11.27 31.51
CA LYS A 271 -2.13 -10.72 31.24
C LYS A 271 -3.02 -11.69 30.45
N GLY A 272 -2.52 -12.89 30.12
CA GLY A 272 -3.25 -13.81 29.27
C GLY A 272 -3.55 -13.20 27.90
N GLY A 273 -4.79 -13.29 27.42
CA GLY A 273 -5.22 -12.71 26.15
C GLY A 273 -5.80 -11.30 26.23
N ASP A 274 -5.79 -10.64 27.41
CA ASP A 274 -6.18 -9.23 27.51
C ASP A 274 -5.21 -8.34 26.69
N LEU A 275 -5.68 -7.22 26.15
CA LEU A 275 -4.88 -6.33 25.32
C LEU A 275 -3.67 -5.80 26.11
N LEU A 276 -2.49 -5.96 25.55
CA LEU A 276 -1.26 -5.39 26.12
C LEU A 276 -1.21 -3.88 25.90
N TYR A 277 -1.67 -3.46 24.72
CA TYR A 277 -1.61 -2.09 24.26
C TYR A 277 -2.70 -1.82 23.22
N ARG A 278 -3.15 -0.57 23.16
CA ARG A 278 -4.06 -0.07 22.11
C ARG A 278 -3.80 1.40 21.86
N TRP A 279 -3.93 1.84 20.59
CA TRP A 279 -3.64 3.20 20.20
C TRP A 279 -4.45 3.63 18.99
N GLY A 280 -4.74 4.95 18.90
CA GLY A 280 -5.40 5.59 17.78
C GLY A 280 -6.69 6.29 18.15
N ASN A 281 -7.53 5.70 19.01
CA ASN A 281 -8.82 6.28 19.40
C ASN A 281 -9.19 5.97 20.87
N PRO A 282 -8.76 6.79 21.82
CA PRO A 282 -9.04 6.54 23.23
C PRO A 282 -10.52 6.68 23.63
N GLN A 283 -11.38 7.16 22.73
CA GLN A 283 -12.84 7.16 22.98
C GLN A 283 -13.39 5.73 23.07
N ALA A 284 -12.78 4.77 22.34
CA ALA A 284 -13.22 3.38 22.30
C ALA A 284 -13.15 2.66 23.65
N TYR A 285 -12.41 3.21 24.62
CA TYR A 285 -12.30 2.70 25.99
C TYR A 285 -12.46 3.80 27.05
N GLY A 286 -13.12 4.91 26.69
CA GLY A 286 -13.54 5.94 27.64
C GLY A 286 -12.41 6.76 28.28
N ARG A 287 -11.19 6.79 27.69
CA ARG A 287 -10.04 7.56 28.22
C ARG A 287 -9.65 8.75 27.36
N GLY A 288 -10.55 9.26 26.53
CA GLY A 288 -10.32 10.44 25.69
C GLY A 288 -11.58 10.90 24.99
N GLY A 289 -11.47 12.05 24.31
CA GLY A 289 -12.51 12.60 23.45
C GLY A 289 -12.10 12.60 21.96
N ALA A 290 -12.94 13.14 21.09
CA ALA A 290 -12.70 13.23 19.66
C ALA A 290 -11.38 13.94 19.30
N ALA A 291 -10.96 14.93 20.09
CA ALA A 291 -9.68 15.63 19.89
C ALA A 291 -8.42 14.77 20.14
N ASN A 292 -8.60 13.58 20.75
CA ASN A 292 -7.49 12.66 21.02
C ASN A 292 -7.43 11.53 19.98
N GLN A 293 -8.37 11.48 19.04
CA GLN A 293 -8.38 10.48 17.97
C GLN A 293 -7.35 10.85 16.89
N VAL A 294 -6.51 9.90 16.52
CA VAL A 294 -5.46 10.04 15.49
C VAL A 294 -5.82 9.23 14.24
N LEU A 295 -6.31 8.01 14.42
CA LEU A 295 -6.61 7.09 13.32
C LEU A 295 -8.07 7.18 12.88
N TYR A 296 -8.28 7.05 11.57
CA TYR A 296 -9.59 7.14 10.92
C TYR A 296 -9.73 6.02 9.88
N GLN A 297 -10.27 4.86 10.31
CA GLN A 297 -10.49 3.65 9.49
C GLN A 297 -9.22 3.15 8.78
N GLN A 298 -8.14 3.13 9.53
CA GLN A 298 -6.80 2.76 9.09
C GLN A 298 -6.71 1.31 8.59
N HIS A 299 -5.61 1.02 7.88
CA HIS A 299 -5.21 -0.31 7.43
C HIS A 299 -3.70 -0.51 7.67
N ASP A 300 -3.28 -1.77 7.66
CA ASP A 300 -1.88 -2.18 7.59
C ASP A 300 -1.01 -1.58 8.71
N ALA A 301 -1.34 -1.95 9.95
CA ALA A 301 -0.43 -1.70 11.06
C ALA A 301 0.68 -2.76 11.04
N ALA A 302 1.95 -2.30 11.00
CA ALA A 302 3.10 -3.19 10.97
C ALA A 302 4.26 -2.62 11.78
N TRP A 303 5.02 -3.48 12.46
CA TRP A 303 6.29 -3.06 13.08
C TRP A 303 7.34 -2.72 12.02
N VAL A 304 8.08 -1.66 12.27
CA VAL A 304 9.31 -1.38 11.50
C VAL A 304 10.34 -2.46 11.81
N PRO A 305 10.84 -3.18 10.80
CA PRO A 305 11.71 -4.33 11.01
C PRO A 305 13.02 -3.99 11.71
N GLN A 306 13.62 -5.00 12.34
CA GLN A 306 14.94 -4.89 12.95
C GLN A 306 16.01 -4.49 11.92
N GLY A 307 16.87 -3.54 12.27
CA GLY A 307 17.91 -3.01 11.41
C GLY A 307 17.46 -1.89 10.47
N TYR A 308 16.17 -1.56 10.43
CA TYR A 308 15.64 -0.46 9.61
C TYR A 308 15.53 0.84 10.44
N PRO A 309 15.65 2.02 9.81
CA PRO A 309 15.40 3.29 10.50
C PRO A 309 13.98 3.34 11.09
N GLY A 310 13.90 3.61 12.39
CA GLY A 310 12.64 3.53 13.13
C GLY A 310 12.32 2.14 13.70
N GLN A 311 13.27 1.20 13.73
CA GLN A 311 13.11 -0.15 14.27
C GLN A 311 12.32 -0.15 15.60
N GLY A 312 11.30 -1.02 15.68
CA GLY A 312 10.41 -1.16 16.83
C GLY A 312 9.28 -0.14 16.90
N ASN A 313 9.27 0.88 16.04
CA ASN A 313 8.10 1.71 15.80
C ASN A 313 7.02 0.91 15.05
N ILE A 314 5.82 1.45 15.03
CA ILE A 314 4.70 0.92 14.23
C ILE A 314 4.38 1.94 13.15
N THR A 315 4.30 1.48 11.89
CA THR A 315 3.73 2.22 10.77
C THR A 315 2.27 1.81 10.56
N VAL A 316 1.43 2.75 10.11
CA VAL A 316 0.02 2.48 9.79
C VAL A 316 -0.46 3.41 8.67
N PHE A 317 -1.18 2.87 7.70
CA PHE A 317 -1.85 3.67 6.67
C PHE A 317 -3.19 4.17 7.22
N ASN A 318 -3.29 5.48 7.44
CA ASN A 318 -4.47 6.13 7.98
C ASN A 318 -5.35 6.62 6.82
N ASN A 319 -6.39 5.86 6.49
CA ASN A 319 -7.24 6.14 5.33
C ASN A 319 -7.97 7.49 5.43
N GLY A 320 -8.16 8.03 6.64
CA GLY A 320 -8.70 9.37 6.87
C GLY A 320 -10.22 9.47 6.69
N LYS A 321 -10.94 8.36 6.60
CA LYS A 321 -12.40 8.39 6.44
C LYS A 321 -13.09 8.88 7.70
N GLY A 322 -13.76 10.03 7.62
CA GLY A 322 -14.40 10.69 8.77
C GLY A 322 -13.47 11.63 9.54
N ARG A 323 -12.27 11.90 9.04
CA ARG A 323 -11.35 12.90 9.58
C ARG A 323 -11.96 14.30 9.50
N PRO A 324 -11.93 15.10 10.58
CA PRO A 324 -12.51 16.44 10.59
C PRO A 324 -11.83 17.43 9.62
N GLU A 325 -10.51 17.26 9.38
CA GLU A 325 -9.69 18.18 8.59
C GLU A 325 -9.91 18.04 7.08
N GLY A 326 -10.54 16.96 6.61
CA GLY A 326 -10.79 16.74 5.19
C GLY A 326 -10.69 15.29 4.75
N VAL A 327 -10.86 15.06 3.44
CA VAL A 327 -10.89 13.73 2.84
C VAL A 327 -9.54 13.44 2.18
N PHE A 328 -8.57 12.99 2.96
CA PHE A 328 -7.24 12.58 2.51
C PHE A 328 -6.68 11.50 3.42
N SER A 329 -5.73 10.74 2.92
CA SER A 329 -5.02 9.70 3.66
C SER A 329 -3.64 10.18 4.11
N THR A 330 -3.11 9.56 5.16
CA THR A 330 -1.77 9.81 5.69
C THR A 330 -1.09 8.49 6.03
N VAL A 331 0.23 8.52 6.20
CA VAL A 331 0.94 7.40 6.82
C VAL A 331 1.49 7.89 8.14
N GLU A 332 1.17 7.18 9.20
CA GLU A 332 1.60 7.49 10.56
C GLU A 332 2.70 6.50 10.99
N GLU A 333 3.72 7.01 11.69
CA GLU A 333 4.68 6.20 12.42
C GLU A 333 4.71 6.67 13.87
N PHE A 334 4.67 5.73 14.81
CA PHE A 334 4.72 6.06 16.23
C PHE A 334 5.53 5.00 17.01
N THR A 335 6.09 5.42 18.14
CA THR A 335 6.84 4.56 19.05
C THR A 335 5.93 4.13 20.20
N PRO A 336 5.52 2.85 20.31
CA PRO A 336 4.80 2.37 21.49
C PRO A 336 5.62 2.59 22.75
N PRO A 337 5.03 3.00 23.88
CA PRO A 337 5.74 3.29 25.11
C PRO A 337 6.14 2.01 25.86
N LEU A 338 7.02 1.20 25.27
CA LEU A 338 7.51 -0.06 25.81
C LEU A 338 8.52 0.20 26.93
N ALA A 339 8.30 -0.37 28.10
CA ALA A 339 9.22 -0.34 29.22
C ALA A 339 10.29 -1.45 29.09
N GLY A 340 11.36 -1.34 29.88
CA GLY A 340 12.45 -2.30 29.83
C GLY A 340 12.11 -3.72 30.29
N ASP A 341 10.96 -3.91 30.94
CA ASP A 341 10.42 -5.21 31.32
C ASP A 341 9.43 -5.80 30.29
N GLY A 342 9.27 -5.13 29.12
CA GLY A 342 8.37 -5.56 28.05
C GLY A 342 6.91 -5.13 28.24
N SER A 343 6.56 -4.41 29.30
CA SER A 343 5.22 -3.87 29.50
C SER A 343 5.02 -2.56 28.75
N TYR A 344 3.77 -2.23 28.39
CA TYR A 344 3.41 -0.94 27.82
C TYR A 344 2.99 0.04 28.90
N LEU A 345 3.62 1.21 28.94
CA LEU A 345 3.37 2.22 29.96
C LEU A 345 1.96 2.82 29.80
N LEU A 346 1.22 2.82 30.88
CA LEU A 346 -0.11 3.41 30.98
C LEU A 346 -0.25 4.18 32.28
N ALA A 347 -0.33 5.51 32.20
CA ALA A 347 -0.56 6.33 33.38
C ALA A 347 -2.01 6.20 33.88
N PRO A 348 -2.26 6.26 35.21
CA PRO A 348 -3.60 6.17 35.76
C PRO A 348 -4.57 7.18 35.16
N GLY A 349 -5.68 6.69 34.60
CA GLY A 349 -6.73 7.51 33.99
C GLY A 349 -6.37 8.15 32.63
N ALA A 350 -5.13 8.07 32.18
CA ALA A 350 -4.71 8.55 30.87
C ALA A 350 -4.98 7.51 29.76
N PRO A 351 -5.07 7.92 28.50
CA PRO A 351 -5.00 7.00 27.37
C PRO A 351 -3.59 6.41 27.24
N TYR A 352 -3.46 5.31 26.49
CA TYR A 352 -2.15 4.85 26.04
C TYR A 352 -1.48 5.91 25.16
N GLY A 353 -0.19 6.16 25.38
CA GLY A 353 0.65 7.00 24.54
C GLY A 353 1.16 6.26 23.29
N PRO A 354 1.90 6.93 22.41
CA PRO A 354 2.26 8.34 22.50
C PRO A 354 1.10 9.27 22.16
N ALA A 355 1.18 10.53 22.62
CA ALA A 355 0.19 11.56 22.30
C ALA A 355 0.33 12.11 20.87
N SER A 356 1.49 11.87 20.23
CA SER A 356 1.79 12.30 18.87
C SER A 356 2.61 11.23 18.16
N THR A 357 2.56 11.23 16.84
CA THR A 357 3.37 10.41 15.96
C THR A 357 4.85 10.82 15.96
N SER A 358 5.74 9.90 15.66
CA SER A 358 7.17 10.15 15.45
C SER A 358 7.42 10.73 14.06
N TRP A 359 6.62 10.31 13.09
CA TRP A 359 6.65 10.78 11.71
C TRP A 359 5.25 10.65 11.10
N THR A 360 4.91 11.57 10.22
CA THR A 360 3.65 11.54 9.46
C THR A 360 3.93 11.99 8.04
N PHE A 361 3.49 11.20 7.06
CA PHE A 361 3.47 11.62 5.68
C PHE A 361 2.08 12.16 5.32
N VAL A 362 2.07 13.37 4.76
CA VAL A 362 0.92 14.02 4.15
C VAL A 362 1.35 14.48 2.76
N ALA A 363 0.60 14.11 1.74
CA ALA A 363 0.87 14.59 0.38
C ALA A 363 0.65 16.10 0.25
N ASP A 364 1.27 16.73 -0.72
CA ASP A 364 1.05 18.15 -1.03
C ASP A 364 0.59 18.33 -2.48
N PRO A 365 -0.67 18.73 -2.74
CA PRO A 365 -1.75 18.92 -1.76
C PRO A 365 -2.23 17.57 -1.14
N PRO A 366 -2.83 17.61 0.08
CA PRO A 366 -3.19 16.40 0.83
C PRO A 366 -4.08 15.40 0.07
N GLU A 367 -4.99 15.89 -0.75
CA GLU A 367 -5.96 15.10 -1.51
C GLU A 367 -5.33 14.21 -2.60
N LEU A 368 -4.05 14.44 -2.94
CA LEU A 368 -3.31 13.59 -3.88
C LEU A 368 -3.15 12.16 -3.35
N LEU A 369 -3.09 11.97 -2.03
CA LEU A 369 -3.14 10.67 -1.39
C LEU A 369 -4.51 10.48 -0.74
N ASN A 370 -5.41 9.77 -1.43
CA ASN A 370 -6.76 9.51 -0.93
C ASN A 370 -7.20 8.09 -1.28
N ALA A 371 -7.13 7.19 -0.31
CA ALA A 371 -7.57 5.80 -0.43
C ALA A 371 -8.57 5.46 0.68
N LYS A 372 -9.82 5.24 0.32
CA LYS A 372 -10.93 5.07 1.26
C LYS A 372 -10.90 3.74 2.03
N ASN A 373 -10.19 2.75 1.53
CA ASN A 373 -10.06 1.39 2.07
C ASN A 373 -8.79 0.74 1.51
N LEU A 374 -8.48 -0.48 1.98
CA LEU A 374 -7.24 -1.17 1.63
C LEU A 374 -6.02 -0.32 2.02
N SER A 375 -4.90 -0.51 1.32
CA SER A 375 -3.70 0.32 1.49
C SER A 375 -2.76 -0.18 2.56
N GLY A 376 -1.50 0.27 2.47
CA GLY A 376 -0.47 -0.07 3.44
C GLY A 376 0.77 0.78 3.28
N ALA A 377 1.69 0.63 4.25
CA ALA A 377 2.97 1.33 4.25
C ALA A 377 4.08 0.43 4.79
N GLN A 378 5.20 0.41 4.09
CA GLN A 378 6.37 -0.39 4.46
C GLN A 378 7.61 0.50 4.56
N ARG A 379 8.26 0.56 5.75
CA ARG A 379 9.56 1.19 5.91
C ARG A 379 10.61 0.40 5.13
N GLN A 380 11.48 1.10 4.41
CA GLN A 380 12.56 0.52 3.63
C GLN A 380 13.91 0.64 4.36
N PRO A 381 14.91 -0.20 4.05
CA PRO A 381 16.24 -0.16 4.69
C PRO A 381 16.97 1.18 4.54
N ASN A 382 16.79 1.86 3.40
CA ASN A 382 17.37 3.18 3.14
C ASN A 382 16.68 4.32 3.92
N GLY A 383 15.61 4.02 4.68
CA GLY A 383 14.84 4.99 5.45
C GLY A 383 13.62 5.56 4.71
N ASN A 384 13.46 5.27 3.43
CA ASN A 384 12.26 5.62 2.68
C ASN A 384 11.03 4.85 3.19
N THR A 385 9.85 5.29 2.80
CA THR A 385 8.60 4.57 3.06
C THR A 385 7.92 4.27 1.74
N LEU A 386 7.70 2.99 1.47
CA LEU A 386 6.84 2.53 0.37
C LEU A 386 5.39 2.58 0.82
N ILE A 387 4.55 3.31 0.10
CA ILE A 387 3.14 3.57 0.39
C ILE A 387 2.31 2.98 -0.74
N CYS A 388 1.32 2.15 -0.42
CA CYS A 388 0.36 1.64 -1.38
C CYS A 388 -1.01 2.26 -1.10
N ALA A 389 -1.48 3.17 -1.95
CA ALA A 389 -2.87 3.65 -1.97
C ALA A 389 -3.75 2.61 -2.68
N GLY A 390 -4.02 1.52 -1.99
CA GLY A 390 -4.54 0.28 -2.58
C GLY A 390 -5.89 0.41 -3.28
N ALA A 391 -6.78 1.29 -2.79
CA ALA A 391 -8.09 1.53 -3.40
C ALA A 391 -8.00 2.06 -4.84
N THR A 392 -6.90 2.71 -5.19
CA THR A 392 -6.60 3.28 -6.52
C THR A 392 -5.50 2.53 -7.27
N GLY A 393 -4.88 1.53 -6.62
CA GLY A 393 -3.75 0.79 -7.18
C GLY A 393 -2.49 1.65 -7.42
N ASP A 394 -2.37 2.79 -6.71
CA ASP A 394 -1.29 3.75 -6.83
C ASP A 394 -0.29 3.54 -5.69
N ALA A 395 0.97 3.31 -6.01
CA ALA A 395 2.03 3.09 -5.04
C ALA A 395 3.12 4.14 -5.18
N TRP A 396 3.58 4.63 -4.04
CA TRP A 396 4.55 5.71 -3.91
C TRP A 396 5.71 5.26 -3.01
N GLU A 397 6.90 5.72 -3.30
CA GLU A 397 7.99 5.68 -2.34
C GLU A 397 8.42 7.10 -2.02
N VAL A 398 8.46 7.43 -0.74
CA VAL A 398 8.84 8.75 -0.27
C VAL A 398 10.04 8.65 0.68
N THR A 399 10.92 9.64 0.62
CA THR A 399 12.03 9.79 1.56
C THR A 399 11.55 10.21 2.94
N ALA A 400 12.42 10.21 3.93
CA ALA A 400 12.07 10.62 5.30
C ALA A 400 11.56 12.08 5.40
N ASP A 401 11.98 12.96 4.49
CA ASP A 401 11.51 14.35 4.38
C ASP A 401 10.24 14.50 3.50
N GLY A 402 9.68 13.39 2.99
CA GLY A 402 8.45 13.37 2.21
C GLY A 402 8.64 13.57 0.70
N THR A 403 9.88 13.60 0.18
CA THR A 403 10.12 13.70 -1.26
C THR A 403 9.72 12.41 -1.97
N LEU A 404 8.88 12.51 -3.01
CA LEU A 404 8.46 11.39 -3.83
C LEU A 404 9.60 10.98 -4.76
N VAL A 405 10.05 9.72 -4.67
CA VAL A 405 11.20 9.19 -5.43
C VAL A 405 10.85 8.03 -6.35
N TRP A 406 9.70 7.39 -6.13
CA TRP A 406 9.18 6.36 -7.02
C TRP A 406 7.65 6.35 -6.98
N ARG A 407 7.05 6.10 -8.14
CA ARG A 407 5.60 5.96 -8.27
C ARG A 407 5.24 4.92 -9.30
N TYR A 408 4.28 4.08 -8.96
CA TYR A 408 3.78 3.01 -9.80
C TYR A 408 2.26 2.92 -9.70
N VAL A 409 1.59 2.77 -10.83
CA VAL A 409 0.14 2.52 -10.88
C VAL A 409 -0.11 1.12 -11.45
N CYS A 410 -0.79 0.29 -10.67
CA CYS A 410 -1.13 -1.08 -11.06
C CYS A 410 -1.82 -1.12 -12.42
N PRO A 411 -1.23 -1.81 -13.43
CA PRO A 411 -1.76 -1.85 -14.79
C PRO A 411 -2.72 -3.03 -15.02
N VAL A 412 -3.29 -3.62 -13.96
CA VAL A 412 -4.12 -4.83 -14.06
C VAL A 412 -5.53 -4.56 -13.54
N ASN A 413 -6.54 -4.85 -14.34
CA ASN A 413 -7.93 -4.85 -13.96
C ASN A 413 -8.57 -6.24 -14.13
N ALA A 414 -9.89 -6.37 -14.00
CA ALA A 414 -10.59 -7.64 -14.15
C ALA A 414 -10.47 -8.28 -15.56
N GLY A 415 -10.06 -7.50 -16.55
CA GLY A 415 -9.79 -7.97 -17.91
C GLY A 415 -8.34 -8.39 -18.15
N GLY A 416 -7.47 -8.29 -17.13
CA GLY A 416 -6.03 -8.50 -17.23
C GLY A 416 -5.22 -7.20 -17.39
N PRO A 417 -3.96 -7.28 -17.84
CA PRO A 417 -3.10 -6.13 -18.10
C PRO A 417 -3.71 -5.15 -19.11
N VAL A 418 -3.55 -3.85 -18.86
CA VAL A 418 -4.06 -2.77 -19.73
C VAL A 418 -2.94 -2.05 -20.45
N ALA A 419 -3.29 -1.44 -21.58
CA ALA A 419 -2.36 -0.64 -22.37
C ALA A 419 -2.04 0.69 -21.69
N GLN A 420 -0.86 1.21 -21.97
CA GLN A 420 -0.47 2.57 -21.59
C GLN A 420 -1.45 3.59 -22.18
N GLY A 421 -1.75 4.65 -21.44
CA GLY A 421 -2.79 5.63 -21.79
C GLY A 421 -4.19 5.24 -21.34
N SER A 422 -4.41 4.02 -20.84
CA SER A 422 -5.66 3.61 -20.22
C SER A 422 -5.93 4.37 -18.93
N VAL A 423 -7.20 4.67 -18.66
CA VAL A 423 -7.61 5.19 -17.34
C VAL A 423 -7.63 4.02 -16.35
N PRO A 424 -6.88 4.06 -15.24
CA PRO A 424 -6.90 3.01 -14.24
C PRO A 424 -8.32 2.81 -13.68
N PHE A 425 -8.78 1.57 -13.67
CA PHE A 425 -10.12 1.21 -13.19
C PHE A 425 -10.11 -0.22 -12.63
N ASN A 426 -10.64 -0.42 -11.43
CA ASN A 426 -10.66 -1.71 -10.72
C ASN A 426 -9.28 -2.38 -10.61
N ASN A 427 -8.23 -1.58 -10.48
CA ASN A 427 -6.84 -1.99 -10.36
C ASN A 427 -6.36 -2.04 -8.89
N GLN A 428 -7.26 -2.36 -7.99
CA GLN A 428 -7.06 -2.33 -6.55
C GLN A 428 -5.99 -3.32 -6.10
N LEU A 429 -5.16 -2.86 -5.15
CA LEU A 429 -4.18 -3.66 -4.42
C LEU A 429 -4.54 -3.62 -2.93
N PHE A 430 -4.22 -4.69 -2.19
CA PHE A 430 -4.27 -4.59 -0.72
C PHE A 430 -3.00 -3.92 -0.20
N ARG A 431 -1.86 -4.46 -0.61
CA ARG A 431 -0.50 -3.96 -0.36
C ARG A 431 0.35 -4.16 -1.61
N LEU A 432 1.53 -3.56 -1.62
CA LEU A 432 2.57 -3.81 -2.63
C LEU A 432 3.92 -3.95 -1.92
N PRO A 433 4.16 -5.05 -1.18
CA PRO A 433 5.39 -5.20 -0.42
C PRO A 433 6.61 -5.34 -1.33
N ARG A 434 7.73 -4.68 -0.92
CA ARG A 434 9.02 -4.84 -1.58
C ARG A 434 9.90 -5.83 -0.81
N TYR A 435 10.53 -6.71 -1.55
CA TYR A 435 11.52 -7.67 -1.10
C TYR A 435 12.89 -7.28 -1.64
N LEU A 436 13.89 -7.21 -0.77
CA LEU A 436 15.25 -6.88 -1.18
C LEU A 436 15.84 -7.99 -2.08
N PRO A 437 16.82 -7.68 -2.95
CA PRO A 437 17.51 -8.70 -3.73
C PRO A 437 18.18 -9.79 -2.89
N THR A 438 18.48 -9.47 -1.62
CA THR A 438 19.09 -10.40 -0.64
C THR A 438 18.07 -11.28 0.09
N HIS A 439 16.77 -11.14 -0.20
CA HIS A 439 15.74 -11.96 0.44
C HIS A 439 15.99 -13.45 0.19
N PRO A 440 15.96 -14.33 1.22
CA PRO A 440 16.30 -15.76 1.07
C PRO A 440 15.50 -16.44 -0.04
N GLY A 441 14.23 -16.13 -0.18
CA GLY A 441 13.34 -16.69 -1.20
C GLY A 441 13.73 -16.35 -2.65
N LEU A 442 14.62 -15.40 -2.87
CA LEU A 442 15.14 -15.03 -4.19
C LEU A 442 16.52 -15.63 -4.47
N SER A 443 17.17 -16.21 -3.46
CA SER A 443 18.51 -16.77 -3.57
C SER A 443 18.56 -17.94 -4.55
N GLY A 444 19.55 -17.94 -5.45
CA GLY A 444 19.76 -18.99 -6.45
C GLY A 444 18.73 -19.03 -7.59
N ARG A 445 17.85 -18.03 -7.68
CA ARG A 445 16.84 -17.94 -8.74
C ARG A 445 17.33 -17.07 -9.89
N ILE A 446 16.82 -17.34 -11.08
CA ILE A 446 17.05 -16.49 -12.26
C ILE A 446 15.98 -15.39 -12.20
N LEU A 447 16.43 -14.15 -11.94
CA LEU A 447 15.58 -12.97 -11.77
C LEU A 447 15.77 -12.00 -12.94
N LEU A 448 15.79 -12.52 -14.17
CA LEU A 448 15.89 -11.68 -15.37
C LEU A 448 14.54 -11.00 -15.60
N PRO A 449 14.53 -9.65 -15.71
CA PRO A 449 13.30 -8.94 -16.03
C PRO A 449 12.84 -9.27 -17.45
N GLY A 450 11.56 -9.60 -17.58
CA GLY A 450 10.86 -9.75 -18.85
C GLY A 450 10.28 -8.41 -19.34
N GLU A 451 9.16 -8.49 -20.04
CA GLU A 451 8.38 -7.33 -20.47
C GLU A 451 7.69 -6.66 -19.26
N THR A 452 7.28 -5.41 -19.43
CA THR A 452 6.44 -4.71 -18.44
C THR A 452 5.07 -5.40 -18.32
N VAL A 453 4.45 -5.32 -17.14
CA VAL A 453 3.11 -5.89 -16.94
C VAL A 453 2.06 -5.14 -17.76
N GLN A 454 2.17 -3.81 -17.91
CA GLN A 454 1.33 -3.06 -18.85
C GLN A 454 1.67 -3.43 -20.29
N ILE A 455 0.64 -3.53 -21.13
CA ILE A 455 0.80 -3.72 -22.57
C ILE A 455 1.00 -2.37 -23.27
N GLU A 456 1.69 -2.38 -24.40
CA GLU A 456 1.99 -1.18 -25.20
C GLU A 456 2.67 -0.06 -24.37
N PRO A 457 3.79 -0.35 -23.68
CA PRO A 457 4.49 0.67 -22.91
C PRO A 457 4.99 1.79 -23.81
N PHE A 458 5.12 3.00 -23.24
CA PHE A 458 5.83 4.07 -23.94
C PHE A 458 7.35 3.89 -23.73
N GLU A 459 8.10 3.90 -24.83
CA GLU A 459 9.57 3.91 -24.77
C GLU A 459 10.12 5.32 -24.44
N PRO A 460 11.22 5.44 -23.71
CA PRO A 460 12.06 4.36 -23.16
C PRO A 460 11.52 3.83 -21.83
N GLU A 461 11.51 2.51 -21.70
CA GLU A 461 11.18 1.84 -20.46
C GLU A 461 12.15 2.27 -19.36
N CYS A 462 11.59 2.73 -18.22
CA CYS A 462 12.31 2.94 -16.96
C CYS A 462 13.41 4.02 -16.88
N ASP A 463 13.79 4.67 -17.96
CA ASP A 463 14.54 5.95 -17.93
C ASP A 463 13.58 7.13 -17.75
N ILE A 464 12.47 6.93 -17.04
CA ILE A 464 11.48 7.97 -16.79
C ILE A 464 12.05 8.94 -15.75
N LEU A 465 12.90 9.84 -16.23
CA LEU A 465 13.25 11.04 -15.50
C LEU A 465 11.96 11.84 -15.28
N GLY A 466 11.40 11.66 -14.11
CA GLY A 466 10.34 12.45 -13.51
C GLY A 466 9.42 13.29 -14.41
N THR A 467 8.42 12.66 -15.06
CA THR A 467 7.35 13.42 -15.73
C THR A 467 6.12 13.63 -14.84
N GLY A 468 6.15 13.22 -13.56
CA GLY A 468 5.06 13.38 -12.61
C GLY A 468 5.31 14.54 -11.66
N LEU A 469 4.54 15.63 -11.80
CA LEU A 469 4.40 16.74 -10.83
C LEU A 469 5.72 17.25 -10.22
N ILE A 470 6.71 17.51 -11.08
CA ILE A 470 7.80 18.39 -10.69
C ILE A 470 7.19 19.79 -10.67
N GLN A 471 7.29 20.47 -9.52
CA GLN A 471 7.30 21.92 -9.55
C GLN A 471 8.29 22.33 -10.64
N PRO A 472 7.94 23.20 -11.57
CA PRO A 472 8.84 23.57 -12.64
C PRO A 472 10.09 24.17 -12.00
N VAL A 473 11.19 23.41 -11.93
CA VAL A 473 12.49 24.06 -12.04
C VAL A 473 12.34 24.91 -13.29
N ALA A 474 12.59 26.18 -13.19
CA ALA A 474 12.43 27.12 -14.32
C ALA A 474 13.31 26.61 -15.47
N VAL A 475 12.72 25.74 -16.31
CA VAL A 475 13.39 25.19 -17.50
C VAL A 475 13.57 26.37 -18.42
N GLN A 476 14.80 26.72 -18.68
CA GLN A 476 15.11 27.82 -19.59
C GLN A 476 14.63 27.39 -20.99
N GLU A 477 13.53 28.00 -21.46
CA GLU A 477 12.94 27.66 -22.77
C GLU A 477 13.80 28.09 -23.95
N ASP A 478 14.77 29.00 -23.76
CA ASP A 478 15.54 29.64 -24.82
C ASP A 478 16.97 29.08 -25.00
N PHE A 479 17.26 27.88 -24.50
CA PHE A 479 18.59 27.28 -24.62
C PHE A 479 18.92 26.77 -26.03
N ILE A 480 17.95 26.65 -26.95
CA ILE A 480 18.13 26.11 -28.27
C ILE A 480 17.32 26.91 -29.32
N HIS A 481 17.97 27.30 -30.41
CA HIS A 481 17.37 28.08 -31.49
C HIS A 481 18.09 27.82 -32.84
N PRO A 482 17.49 28.20 -34.00
CA PRO A 482 16.17 28.77 -34.19
C PRO A 482 15.04 27.73 -34.09
N ASN A 483 13.80 28.19 -33.97
CA ASN A 483 12.61 27.36 -34.06
C ASN A 483 11.53 28.12 -34.87
N PRO A 484 11.13 27.67 -36.04
CA PRO A 484 11.61 26.48 -36.80
C PRO A 484 13.09 26.54 -37.19
N PHE A 485 13.69 25.35 -37.34
CA PHE A 485 15.07 25.22 -37.83
C PHE A 485 15.14 24.49 -39.19
N LEU A 486 16.29 24.60 -39.83
CA LEU A 486 16.60 23.88 -41.09
C LEU A 486 17.67 22.82 -40.79
N ASP A 487 18.93 23.16 -41.04
CA ASP A 487 20.04 22.21 -40.94
C ASP A 487 20.98 22.48 -39.75
N LEU A 488 20.76 23.56 -39.04
CA LEU A 488 21.60 24.00 -37.91
C LEU A 488 20.76 24.39 -36.69
N LEU A 489 21.23 24.00 -35.52
CA LEU A 489 20.71 24.39 -34.23
C LEU A 489 21.83 24.93 -33.34
N TRP A 490 21.62 26.07 -32.71
CA TRP A 490 22.49 26.58 -31.66
C TRP A 490 21.97 26.12 -30.33
N VAL A 491 22.85 25.57 -29.49
CA VAL A 491 22.52 25.05 -28.18
C VAL A 491 23.39 25.75 -27.13
N ASN A 492 22.79 26.50 -26.25
CA ASN A 492 23.48 27.22 -25.20
C ASN A 492 23.29 26.48 -23.86
N SER A 493 24.39 26.10 -23.20
CA SER A 493 24.32 25.51 -21.88
C SER A 493 23.96 26.59 -20.84
N PRO A 494 22.90 26.42 -20.04
CA PRO A 494 22.58 27.36 -18.96
C PRO A 494 23.66 27.46 -17.89
N SER A 495 24.50 26.44 -17.77
CA SER A 495 25.56 26.32 -16.74
C SER A 495 26.94 26.71 -17.24
N GLY A 496 27.15 26.91 -18.55
CA GLY A 496 28.47 27.12 -19.13
C GLY A 496 29.40 25.91 -19.03
N LEU A 497 28.83 24.71 -18.88
CA LEU A 497 29.55 23.44 -18.73
C LEU A 497 29.15 22.47 -19.86
N ASN A 498 29.90 21.38 -20.00
CA ASN A 498 29.50 20.30 -20.91
C ASN A 498 28.10 19.77 -20.54
N PHE A 499 27.32 19.43 -21.56
CA PHE A 499 25.94 18.96 -21.40
C PHE A 499 25.65 17.82 -22.36
N ARG A 500 24.68 16.96 -22.01
CA ARG A 500 24.18 15.93 -22.90
C ARG A 500 22.90 16.40 -23.58
N LEU A 501 22.90 16.36 -24.92
CA LEU A 501 21.72 16.67 -25.72
C LEU A 501 21.10 15.39 -26.26
N ARG A 502 19.80 15.21 -26.00
CA ARG A 502 18.98 14.17 -26.64
C ARG A 502 17.88 14.80 -27.46
N ALA A 503 17.67 14.29 -28.68
CA ALA A 503 16.55 14.68 -29.51
C ALA A 503 15.77 13.46 -29.98
N MET A 504 14.45 13.53 -29.83
CA MET A 504 13.50 12.51 -30.27
C MET A 504 12.56 13.08 -31.32
N ASP A 505 12.21 12.30 -32.34
CA ASP A 505 11.19 12.66 -33.30
C ASP A 505 9.77 12.53 -32.74
N ALA A 506 8.75 12.88 -33.53
CA ALA A 506 7.34 12.83 -33.11
C ALA A 506 6.84 11.42 -32.80
N THR A 507 7.56 10.37 -33.18
CA THR A 507 7.24 8.97 -32.83
C THR A 507 7.92 8.51 -31.54
N GLY A 508 8.71 9.38 -30.90
CA GLY A 508 9.50 9.06 -29.70
C GLY A 508 10.85 8.39 -30.01
N ARG A 509 11.19 8.18 -31.30
CA ARG A 509 12.46 7.57 -31.70
C ARG A 509 13.61 8.55 -31.47
N LEU A 510 14.65 8.10 -30.76
CA LEU A 510 15.89 8.85 -30.53
C LEU A 510 16.61 9.09 -31.85
N VAL A 511 16.80 10.35 -32.20
CA VAL A 511 17.53 10.77 -33.44
C VAL A 511 18.91 11.34 -33.14
N TYR A 512 19.13 11.78 -31.90
CA TYR A 512 20.40 12.32 -31.43
C TYR A 512 20.59 12.11 -29.94
N ASP A 513 21.80 11.69 -29.51
CA ASP A 513 22.18 11.55 -28.09
C ASP A 513 23.70 11.66 -27.98
N GLN A 514 24.21 12.81 -27.55
CA GLN A 514 25.64 13.04 -27.37
C GLN A 514 25.94 14.03 -26.25
N LEU A 515 27.12 13.83 -25.62
CA LEU A 515 27.72 14.81 -24.74
C LEU A 515 28.37 15.89 -25.60
N LEU A 516 27.95 17.13 -25.44
CA LEU A 516 28.46 18.29 -26.15
C LEU A 516 29.24 19.20 -25.22
N PRO A 517 30.33 19.80 -25.68
CA PRO A 517 30.97 20.90 -24.95
C PRO A 517 30.07 22.13 -25.04
N ASP A 518 30.21 23.03 -24.07
CA ASP A 518 29.67 24.38 -24.20
C ASP A 518 30.50 25.11 -25.27
N SER A 519 29.93 25.25 -26.45
CA SER A 519 30.59 25.85 -27.61
C SER A 519 29.63 26.71 -28.43
N GLU A 520 30.14 27.76 -29.04
CA GLU A 520 29.36 28.62 -29.95
C GLU A 520 29.14 27.97 -31.35
N GLU A 521 29.59 26.73 -31.57
CA GLU A 521 29.40 26.05 -32.84
C GLU A 521 28.01 25.42 -32.96
N PRO A 522 27.30 25.62 -34.06
CA PRO A 522 25.99 25.05 -34.28
C PRO A 522 26.03 23.53 -34.49
N LEU A 523 25.05 22.84 -33.94
CA LEU A 523 24.80 21.42 -34.20
C LEU A 523 24.25 21.23 -35.60
N SER A 524 24.90 20.39 -36.42
CA SER A 524 24.37 20.00 -37.74
C SER A 524 23.24 19.00 -37.59
N THR A 525 22.09 19.30 -38.20
CA THR A 525 20.88 18.49 -38.20
C THR A 525 20.48 18.08 -39.64
N GLU A 526 21.41 18.13 -40.59
CA GLU A 526 21.14 17.79 -42.00
C GLU A 526 20.51 16.41 -42.18
N THR A 527 20.89 15.45 -41.34
CA THR A 527 20.40 14.06 -41.40
C THR A 527 19.06 13.85 -40.69
N TRP A 528 18.55 14.86 -40.01
CA TRP A 528 17.26 14.72 -39.32
C TRP A 528 16.13 14.88 -40.36
N PRO A 529 15.09 14.02 -40.33
CA PRO A 529 13.90 14.21 -41.17
C PRO A 529 13.17 15.52 -40.86
N VAL A 530 12.41 16.03 -41.80
CA VAL A 530 11.46 17.13 -41.56
C VAL A 530 10.39 16.68 -40.57
N GLY A 531 10.10 17.50 -39.58
CA GLY A 531 9.09 17.16 -38.58
C GLY A 531 9.31 17.80 -37.20
N LEU A 532 8.53 17.35 -36.24
CA LEU A 532 8.55 17.82 -34.85
C LEU A 532 9.57 17.02 -34.05
N TYR A 533 10.32 17.72 -33.19
CA TYR A 533 11.33 17.13 -32.31
C TYR A 533 11.14 17.61 -30.87
N ILE A 534 11.31 16.70 -29.93
CA ILE A 534 11.49 17.04 -28.52
C ILE A 534 12.99 16.97 -28.22
N VAL A 535 13.54 18.08 -27.77
CA VAL A 535 14.96 18.19 -27.41
C VAL A 535 15.10 18.39 -25.92
N LEU A 536 15.93 17.56 -25.31
CA LEU A 536 16.21 17.53 -23.88
C LEU A 536 17.69 17.84 -23.65
N LEU A 537 17.99 18.67 -22.67
CA LEU A 537 19.32 19.05 -22.23
C LEU A 537 19.55 18.54 -20.82
N PHE A 538 20.66 17.85 -20.60
CA PHE A 538 21.05 17.31 -19.31
C PHE A 538 22.42 17.86 -18.91
N ASP A 539 22.64 18.07 -17.61
CA ASP A 539 23.96 18.34 -17.05
C ASP A 539 24.85 17.08 -17.04
N THR A 540 26.07 17.22 -16.54
CA THR A 540 27.03 16.10 -16.42
C THR A 540 26.58 15.02 -15.44
N ASP A 541 25.71 15.36 -14.50
CA ASP A 541 25.15 14.46 -13.48
C ASP A 541 23.82 13.84 -13.93
N GLN A 542 23.46 13.99 -15.22
CA GLN A 542 22.24 13.48 -15.85
C GLN A 542 20.92 14.14 -15.38
N HIS A 543 20.99 15.31 -14.72
CA HIS A 543 19.77 16.05 -14.38
C HIS A 543 19.27 16.83 -15.61
N LEU A 544 17.96 16.78 -15.84
CA LEU A 544 17.31 17.55 -16.92
C LEU A 544 17.34 19.05 -16.58
N ILE A 545 18.05 19.84 -17.40
CA ILE A 545 18.21 21.28 -17.22
C ILE A 545 17.51 22.10 -18.31
N GLY A 546 17.05 21.46 -19.40
CA GLY A 546 16.30 22.12 -20.46
C GLY A 546 15.43 21.16 -21.27
N ARG A 547 14.27 21.64 -21.72
CA ARG A 547 13.38 20.94 -22.64
C ARG A 547 12.77 21.92 -23.64
N ARG A 548 12.77 21.56 -24.94
CA ARG A 548 12.11 22.36 -25.97
C ARG A 548 11.53 21.49 -27.06
N THR A 549 10.38 21.90 -27.58
CA THR A 549 9.81 21.32 -28.79
C THR A 549 10.20 22.17 -29.99
N LEU A 550 10.79 21.57 -31.02
CA LEU A 550 11.32 22.22 -32.21
C LEU A 550 10.66 21.66 -33.45
N LEU A 551 10.51 22.52 -34.48
CA LEU A 551 10.02 22.14 -35.80
C LEU A 551 11.15 22.26 -36.83
N LYS A 552 11.54 21.12 -37.45
CA LYS A 552 12.40 21.15 -38.65
C LYS A 552 11.53 21.40 -39.86
N ALA A 553 11.77 22.53 -40.53
CA ALA A 553 11.07 22.92 -41.75
C ALA A 553 11.72 22.31 -42.99
N GLU A 554 10.99 22.25 -44.11
CA GLU A 554 11.55 21.99 -45.43
C GLU A 554 12.35 23.22 -45.91
N ARG A 555 13.39 22.97 -46.73
CA ARG A 555 14.17 24.03 -47.39
C ARG A 555 13.36 24.82 -48.39
#